data_6674854667d2439fe38263ccfbf76d5a
#
_entry.id   6674854667d2439fe38263ccfbf76d5a
#
_cell.length_a   1.000
_cell.length_b   1.000
_cell.length_c   1.000
_cell.angle_alpha   90.00
_cell.angle_beta   90.00
_cell.angle_gamma   90.00
#
_symmetry.space_group_name_H-M   'P 1'
#
loop_
_entity.id
_entity.type
_entity.pdbx_description
1 polymer ?
#
loop_
_entity_poly.entity_id
_entity_poly.type
_entity_poly.pdbx_seq_one_letter_code
_entity_poly.pdbx_strand_id
1 'polypeptide(L)'
;MEININCDLGEKSKHHSNKHDPDLLEIVNSANIACGYHAGDEETMTDVIKISKKNNVSIGAHPSFNDPENFGRERMNLSEKEIKKLIIDQYEILQNIASSHGEYVSHIKPHGALNN
;
A
#
# COMPACT_ATOMS: atom_id res chain seq x y z
N MET A 1 19.43 -13.84 15.03
CA MET A 1 19.03 -12.50 14.54
C MET A 1 17.97 -12.68 13.47
N GLU A 2 16.84 -12.02 13.66
CA GLU A 2 15.80 -12.01 12.63
C GLU A 2 16.00 -10.78 11.74
N ILE A 3 15.91 -11.00 10.43
CA ILE A 3 15.92 -9.93 9.44
C ILE A 3 14.50 -9.73 8.98
N ASN A 4 13.99 -8.50 9.11
CA ASN A 4 12.66 -8.15 8.63
C ASN A 4 12.79 -7.34 7.34
N ILE A 5 12.27 -7.91 6.26
CA ILE A 5 12.31 -7.30 4.93
C ILE A 5 10.92 -6.85 4.54
N ASN A 6 10.79 -5.61 4.09
CA ASN A 6 9.53 -5.10 3.57
C ASN A 6 9.68 -4.66 2.11
N CYS A 7 8.56 -4.58 1.41
CA CYS A 7 8.54 -4.19 0.01
C CYS A 7 7.24 -3.44 -0.30
N ASP A 8 7.33 -2.48 -1.20
CA ASP A 8 6.17 -1.75 -1.69
C ASP A 8 5.51 -2.57 -2.80
N LEU A 9 4.24 -2.88 -2.65
CA LEU A 9 3.51 -3.81 -3.50
C LEU A 9 2.13 -3.26 -3.88
N GLY A 10 1.50 -3.90 -4.87
CA GLY A 10 0.18 -3.49 -5.33
C GLY A 10 0.21 -2.17 -6.09
N GLU A 11 1.34 -1.81 -6.64
CA GLU A 11 1.54 -0.53 -7.33
C GLU A 11 1.28 -0.59 -8.83
N LYS A 12 0.28 -1.34 -9.23
CA LYS A 12 -0.12 -1.43 -10.62
C LYS A 12 -0.60 -0.07 -11.14
N SER A 13 0.05 0.43 -12.17
CA SER A 13 -0.29 1.71 -12.78
C SER A 13 0.25 1.78 -14.21
N LYS A 14 0.02 2.89 -14.90
CA LYS A 14 0.62 3.11 -16.22
C LYS A 14 2.14 3.28 -16.13
N HIS A 15 2.69 3.55 -14.94
CA HIS A 15 4.12 3.77 -14.71
C HIS A 15 4.82 2.55 -14.13
N HIS A 16 4.09 1.54 -13.65
CA HIS A 16 4.66 0.45 -12.88
C HIS A 16 3.88 -0.85 -13.07
N SER A 17 4.60 -1.95 -13.19
CA SER A 17 4.02 -3.29 -13.28
C SER A 17 4.04 -3.96 -11.91
N ASN A 18 2.98 -4.70 -11.59
CA ASN A 18 2.88 -5.50 -10.38
C ASN A 18 3.10 -7.00 -10.63
N LYS A 19 3.65 -7.36 -11.79
CA LYS A 19 3.80 -8.78 -12.17
C LYS A 19 4.70 -9.59 -11.25
N HIS A 20 5.62 -8.95 -10.54
CA HIS A 20 6.55 -9.62 -9.62
C HIS A 20 6.04 -9.68 -8.18
N ASP A 21 4.88 -9.11 -7.88
CA ASP A 21 4.32 -9.10 -6.53
C ASP A 21 4.19 -10.48 -5.90
N PRO A 22 3.65 -11.50 -6.62
CA PRO A 22 3.55 -12.85 -6.02
C PRO A 22 4.91 -13.43 -5.62
N ASP A 23 5.95 -13.21 -6.42
CA ASP A 23 7.29 -13.71 -6.13
C ASP A 23 7.91 -12.98 -4.93
N LEU A 24 7.72 -11.67 -4.85
CA LEU A 24 8.22 -10.86 -3.73
C LEU A 24 7.54 -11.25 -2.43
N LEU A 25 6.26 -11.59 -2.47
CA LEU A 25 5.50 -12.02 -1.29
C LEU A 25 5.94 -13.36 -0.73
N GLU A 26 6.72 -14.14 -1.47
CA GLU A 26 7.34 -15.37 -0.97
C GLU A 26 8.61 -15.08 -0.15
N ILE A 27 9.17 -13.87 -0.28
CA ILE A 27 10.47 -13.50 0.30
C ILE A 27 10.33 -12.55 1.48
N VAL A 28 9.41 -11.56 1.38
CA VAL A 28 9.31 -10.49 2.38
C VAL A 28 8.53 -10.90 3.62
N ASN A 29 8.77 -10.17 4.72
CA ASN A 29 8.02 -10.33 5.98
C ASN A 29 6.84 -9.37 6.06
N SER A 30 6.91 -8.23 5.38
CA SER A 30 5.92 -7.17 5.40
C SER A 30 5.69 -6.60 4.01
N ALA A 31 4.44 -6.33 3.67
CA ALA A 31 4.03 -5.71 2.42
C ALA A 31 3.45 -4.33 2.70
N ASN A 32 3.95 -3.31 2.00
CA ASN A 32 3.39 -1.96 2.05
C ASN A 32 2.51 -1.80 0.82
N ILE A 33 1.19 -1.86 1.01
CA ILE A 33 0.23 -2.00 -0.09
C ILE A 33 -0.30 -0.64 -0.53
N ALA A 34 -0.15 -0.32 -1.81
CA ALA A 34 -0.72 0.88 -2.42
C ALA A 34 -2.23 0.91 -2.24
N CYS A 35 -2.78 2.08 -1.92
CA CYS A 35 -4.18 2.26 -1.52
C CYS A 35 -5.04 2.92 -2.60
N GLY A 36 -4.58 2.91 -3.85
CA GLY A 36 -5.36 3.40 -4.98
C GLY A 36 -5.15 4.87 -5.36
N TYR A 37 -4.46 5.65 -4.54
CA TYR A 37 -4.28 7.08 -4.79
C TYR A 37 -3.09 7.40 -5.70
N HIS A 38 -2.02 6.62 -5.62
CA HIS A 38 -0.91 6.75 -6.58
C HIS A 38 -0.85 5.57 -7.54
N ALA A 39 -1.35 4.42 -7.13
CA ALA A 39 -1.33 3.18 -7.90
C ALA A 39 -2.26 2.16 -7.26
N GLY A 40 -2.53 1.10 -8.00
CA GLY A 40 -3.38 0.02 -7.52
C GLY A 40 -4.87 0.33 -7.61
N ASP A 41 -5.64 -0.68 -7.28
CA ASP A 41 -7.09 -0.62 -7.24
C ASP A 41 -7.59 -1.66 -6.23
N GLU A 42 -8.91 -1.76 -6.05
CA GLU A 42 -9.50 -2.70 -5.10
C GLU A 42 -9.12 -4.16 -5.44
N GLU A 43 -9.13 -4.53 -6.71
CA GLU A 43 -8.76 -5.87 -7.15
C GLU A 43 -7.30 -6.18 -6.80
N THR A 44 -6.40 -5.25 -7.10
CA THR A 44 -4.97 -5.40 -6.82
C THR A 44 -4.71 -5.50 -5.32
N MET A 45 -5.35 -4.65 -4.51
CA MET A 45 -5.25 -4.71 -3.05
C MET A 45 -5.73 -6.06 -2.52
N THR A 46 -6.86 -6.54 -3.02
CA THR A 46 -7.43 -7.84 -2.63
C THR A 46 -6.47 -8.98 -2.94
N ASP A 47 -5.89 -8.99 -4.13
CA ASP A 47 -4.95 -10.04 -4.56
C ASP A 47 -3.71 -10.06 -3.66
N VAL A 48 -3.13 -8.90 -3.37
CA VAL A 48 -1.95 -8.81 -2.49
C VAL A 48 -2.29 -9.28 -1.07
N ILE A 49 -3.45 -8.91 -0.55
CA ILE A 49 -3.90 -9.34 0.79
C ILE A 49 -4.06 -10.85 0.85
N LYS A 50 -4.67 -11.46 -0.15
CA LYS A 50 -4.86 -12.93 -0.20
C LYS A 50 -3.53 -13.66 -0.20
N ILE A 51 -2.59 -13.22 -1.03
CA ILE A 51 -1.27 -13.84 -1.12
C ILE A 51 -0.48 -13.60 0.17
N SER A 52 -0.56 -12.41 0.74
CA SER A 52 0.07 -12.07 2.01
C SER A 52 -0.42 -12.98 3.14
N LYS A 53 -1.71 -13.20 3.22
CA LYS A 53 -2.31 -14.10 4.21
C LYS A 53 -1.77 -15.52 4.06
N LYS A 54 -1.71 -16.02 2.83
CA LYS A 54 -1.20 -17.37 2.53
C LYS A 54 0.26 -17.54 2.95
N ASN A 55 1.06 -16.48 2.82
CA ASN A 55 2.50 -16.52 3.08
C ASN A 55 2.89 -15.95 4.46
N ASN A 56 1.92 -15.65 5.32
CA ASN A 56 2.16 -15.04 6.64
C ASN A 56 2.94 -13.72 6.57
N VAL A 57 2.63 -12.90 5.57
CA VAL A 57 3.23 -11.58 5.38
C VAL A 57 2.36 -10.53 6.08
N SER A 58 2.97 -9.66 6.88
CA SER A 58 2.27 -8.55 7.54
C SER A 58 1.82 -7.51 6.50
N ILE A 59 0.64 -6.96 6.71
CA ILE A 59 0.04 -6.00 5.79
C ILE A 59 0.15 -4.59 6.35
N GLY A 60 0.69 -3.68 5.56
CA GLY A 60 0.78 -2.26 5.88
C GLY A 60 0.16 -1.42 4.77
N ALA A 61 -0.33 -0.24 5.13
CA ALA A 61 -0.85 0.72 4.16
C ALA A 61 0.29 1.60 3.63
N HIS A 62 0.27 1.83 2.32
CA HIS A 62 1.25 2.68 1.63
C HIS A 62 0.53 3.87 1.00
N PRO A 63 0.05 4.83 1.83
CA PRO A 63 -0.73 5.95 1.34
C PRO A 63 0.11 7.00 0.64
N SER A 64 -0.51 7.73 -0.27
CA SER A 64 0.11 8.73 -1.11
C SER A 64 -0.79 9.94 -1.28
N PHE A 65 -0.23 11.01 -1.82
CA PHE A 65 -1.06 12.06 -2.41
C PHE A 65 -1.93 11.45 -3.51
N ASN A 66 -3.11 12.01 -3.73
CA ASN A 66 -4.02 11.53 -4.77
C ASN A 66 -3.55 12.06 -6.14
N ASP A 67 -2.60 11.37 -6.72
CA ASP A 67 -1.94 11.76 -7.96
C ASP A 67 -1.47 10.54 -8.77
N PRO A 68 -2.38 9.82 -9.42
CA PRO A 68 -2.01 8.67 -10.24
C PRO A 68 -1.12 9.04 -11.42
N GLU A 69 -1.30 10.24 -11.97
CA GLU A 69 -0.55 10.69 -13.14
C GLU A 69 0.96 10.76 -12.90
N ASN A 70 1.36 11.18 -11.69
CA ASN A 70 2.76 11.33 -11.30
C ASN A 70 3.19 10.29 -10.27
N PHE A 71 2.41 9.22 -10.13
CA PHE A 71 2.70 8.13 -9.19
C PHE A 71 2.90 8.64 -7.75
N GLY A 72 2.18 9.71 -7.38
CA GLY A 72 2.28 10.31 -6.05
C GLY A 72 3.62 10.98 -5.73
N ARG A 73 4.42 11.27 -6.72
CA ARG A 73 5.77 11.84 -6.53
C ARG A 73 5.84 13.36 -6.63
N GLU A 74 4.74 14.00 -7.00
CA GLU A 74 4.64 15.45 -7.02
C GLU A 74 4.15 15.97 -5.68
N ARG A 75 4.84 16.98 -5.16
CA ARG A 75 4.46 17.60 -3.90
C ARG A 75 3.17 18.38 -4.05
N MET A 76 2.25 18.21 -3.13
CA MET A 76 0.99 18.93 -3.06
C MET A 76 0.91 19.78 -1.81
N ASN A 77 0.36 20.98 -1.95
CA ASN A 77 0.19 21.93 -0.84
C ASN A 77 -1.13 21.63 -0.11
N LEU A 78 -1.06 20.77 0.89
CA LEU A 78 -2.21 20.41 1.70
C LEU A 78 -2.00 20.86 3.14
N SER A 79 -3.10 21.22 3.81
CA SER A 79 -3.07 21.53 5.24
C SER A 79 -2.81 20.24 6.04
N GLU A 80 -2.41 20.40 7.31
CA GLU A 80 -2.24 19.27 8.21
C GLU A 80 -3.53 18.44 8.32
N LYS A 81 -4.68 19.11 8.40
CA LYS A 81 -6.00 18.44 8.47
C LYS A 81 -6.29 17.64 7.21
N GLU A 82 -5.96 18.19 6.05
CA GLU A 82 -6.14 17.50 4.77
C GLU A 82 -5.22 16.30 4.64
N ILE A 83 -3.97 16.41 5.10
CA ILE A 83 -3.02 15.29 5.10
C ILE A 83 -3.49 14.18 6.04
N LYS A 84 -3.98 14.51 7.22
CA LYS A 84 -4.52 13.51 8.16
C LYS A 84 -5.69 12.76 7.53
N LYS A 85 -6.63 13.49 6.92
CA LYS A 85 -7.77 12.88 6.24
C LYS A 85 -7.33 11.97 5.11
N LEU A 86 -6.37 12.42 4.31
CA LEU A 86 -5.82 11.67 3.18
C LEU A 86 -5.26 10.31 3.64
N ILE A 87 -4.51 10.30 4.72
CA ILE A 87 -3.91 9.08 5.27
C ILE A 87 -4.98 8.16 5.85
N ILE A 88 -5.90 8.71 6.63
CA ILE A 88 -6.99 7.93 7.26
C ILE A 88 -7.88 7.30 6.20
N ASP A 89 -8.28 8.05 5.18
CA ASP A 89 -9.14 7.53 4.11
C ASP A 89 -8.50 6.34 3.40
N GLN A 90 -7.21 6.43 3.10
CA GLN A 90 -6.49 5.33 2.44
C GLN A 90 -6.29 4.13 3.36
N TYR A 91 -5.96 4.37 4.63
CA TYR A 91 -5.90 3.31 5.64
C TYR A 91 -7.23 2.56 5.72
N GLU A 92 -8.35 3.29 5.78
CA GLU A 92 -9.67 2.69 5.89
C GLU A 92 -10.06 1.87 4.67
N ILE A 93 -9.69 2.32 3.46
CA ILE A 93 -9.91 1.56 2.24
C ILE A 93 -9.24 0.19 2.35
N LEU A 94 -7.95 0.18 2.69
CA LEU A 94 -7.20 -1.07 2.80
C LEU A 94 -7.69 -1.91 3.98
N GLN A 95 -7.95 -1.30 5.14
CA GLN A 95 -8.42 -2.00 6.33
C GLN A 95 -9.76 -2.70 6.10
N ASN A 96 -10.67 -2.06 5.37
CA ASN A 96 -11.96 -2.66 5.05
C ASN A 96 -11.81 -3.92 4.18
N ILE A 97 -10.91 -3.88 3.20
CA ILE A 97 -10.62 -5.05 2.37
C ILE A 97 -9.94 -6.13 3.22
N ALA A 98 -8.95 -5.76 4.01
CA ALA A 98 -8.23 -6.69 4.89
C ALA A 98 -9.19 -7.39 5.86
N SER A 99 -10.09 -6.64 6.49
CA SER A 99 -11.07 -7.18 7.44
C SER A 99 -11.98 -8.24 6.81
N SER A 100 -12.38 -8.04 5.55
CA SER A 100 -13.21 -9.02 4.84
C SER A 100 -12.47 -10.33 4.56
N HIS A 101 -11.16 -10.36 4.70
CA HIS A 101 -10.32 -11.55 4.54
C HIS A 101 -9.73 -12.03 5.86
N GLY A 102 -10.21 -11.51 7.00
CA GLY A 102 -9.75 -11.92 8.32
C GLY A 102 -8.37 -11.38 8.69
N GLU A 103 -7.93 -10.31 8.04
CA GLU A 103 -6.63 -9.68 8.25
C GLU A 103 -6.79 -8.25 8.79
N TYR A 104 -5.69 -7.64 9.23
CA TYR A 104 -5.69 -6.26 9.69
C TYR A 104 -4.42 -5.55 9.22
N VAL A 105 -4.53 -4.23 9.04
CA VAL A 105 -3.40 -3.38 8.68
C VAL A 105 -2.58 -3.10 9.94
N SER A 106 -1.32 -3.52 9.94
CA SER A 106 -0.46 -3.44 11.13
C SER A 106 0.44 -2.21 11.16
N HIS A 107 0.66 -1.55 10.03
CA HIS A 107 1.55 -0.39 9.95
C HIS A 107 1.20 0.50 8.76
N ILE A 108 1.79 1.69 8.74
CA ILE A 108 1.62 2.67 7.67
C ILE A 108 3.00 3.15 7.24
N LYS A 109 3.26 3.14 5.93
CA LYS A 109 4.48 3.69 5.33
C LYS A 109 4.09 4.62 4.19
N PRO A 110 4.19 5.95 4.36
CA PRO A 110 3.85 6.89 3.30
C PRO A 110 4.69 6.70 2.03
N HIS A 111 4.10 7.02 0.89
CA HIS A 111 4.73 6.87 -0.42
C HIS A 111 5.11 8.22 -1.01
N GLY A 112 6.24 8.23 -1.74
CA GLY A 112 6.64 9.32 -2.61
C GLY A 112 6.75 10.67 -1.91
N ALA A 113 6.15 11.69 -2.50
CA ALA A 113 6.23 13.06 -1.97
C ALA A 113 5.60 13.21 -0.59
N LEU A 114 4.60 12.39 -0.26
CA LEU A 114 3.98 12.41 1.07
C LEU A 114 4.98 12.01 2.18
N ASN A 115 5.96 11.19 1.84
CA ASN A 115 6.98 10.73 2.79
C ASN A 115 8.09 11.77 3.01
N ASN A 116 8.14 12.81 2.20
CA ASN A 116 9.22 13.82 2.26
C ASN A 116 8.80 15.09 3.01
#